data_e4ef6433e2dc6f0754e9b6fc748af4b4
#
_entry.id   e4ef6433e2dc6f0754e9b6fc748af4b4
#
_cell.length_a   1.000
_cell.length_b   1.000
_cell.length_c   1.000
_cell.angle_alpha   90.00
_cell.angle_beta   90.00
_cell.angle_gamma   90.00
#
_symmetry.space_group_name_H-M   'P 1'
#
loop_
_entity.id
_entity.type
_entity.pdbx_description
1 polymer ?
#
loop_
_entity_poly.entity_id
_entity_poly.type
_entity_poly.pdbx_seq_one_letter_code
_entity_poly.pdbx_strand_id
1 'polypeptide(L)'
;MVHFVPILLDVGFTTDAAVKIAGVIGIAVILGRLLVGFAVDRIFAPRVAIAILFACICGVLALALLGSAVAVPAAFVIGFSVGAEVDLIGYLVARYFGIHAYGQIYGRQYSTFLIATGLSPVILGAVRDATGTYTASLFTAAAFMIVSAALFAKLPKFKQ
;
A
#
# COMPACT_ATOMS: atom_id res chain seq x y z
N MET A 1 3.90 -7.78 0.05
CA MET A 1 4.79 -8.05 -1.11
C MET A 1 5.08 -9.53 -1.31
N VAL A 2 5.19 -10.33 -0.24
CA VAL A 2 5.53 -11.76 -0.30
C VAL A 2 4.60 -12.56 -1.25
N HIS A 3 3.30 -12.27 -1.26
CA HIS A 3 2.33 -12.98 -2.10
C HIS A 3 2.19 -12.44 -3.54
N PHE A 4 2.92 -11.39 -3.94
CA PHE A 4 2.70 -10.79 -5.25
C PHE A 4 3.09 -11.73 -6.40
N VAL A 5 4.25 -12.37 -6.33
CA VAL A 5 4.66 -13.37 -7.34
C VAL A 5 3.70 -14.58 -7.33
N PRO A 6 3.35 -15.19 -6.19
CA PRO A 6 2.31 -16.22 -6.13
C PRO A 6 0.97 -15.80 -6.74
N ILE A 7 0.51 -14.56 -6.53
CA ILE A 7 -0.71 -14.03 -7.16
C ILE A 7 -0.58 -14.02 -8.69
N LEU A 8 0.56 -13.57 -9.22
CA LEU A 8 0.80 -13.56 -10.67
C LEU A 8 0.84 -14.97 -11.27
N LEU A 9 1.40 -15.94 -10.55
CA LEU A 9 1.38 -17.36 -10.97
C LEU A 9 -0.04 -17.90 -10.99
N ASP A 10 -0.85 -17.57 -10.01
CA ASP A 10 -2.26 -17.98 -9.90
C ASP A 10 -3.11 -17.40 -11.06
N VAL A 11 -2.74 -16.22 -11.56
CA VAL A 11 -3.37 -15.54 -12.72
C VAL A 11 -2.83 -16.05 -14.07
N GLY A 12 -1.91 -17.02 -14.06
CA GLY A 12 -1.44 -17.72 -15.26
C GLY A 12 -0.12 -17.19 -15.86
N PHE A 13 0.64 -16.34 -15.16
CA PHE A 13 1.96 -15.94 -15.62
C PHE A 13 3.00 -17.05 -15.37
N THR A 14 4.01 -17.13 -16.24
CA THR A 14 5.22 -17.91 -15.98
C THR A 14 6.05 -17.27 -14.87
N THR A 15 6.89 -18.03 -14.19
CA THR A 15 7.76 -17.52 -13.11
C THR A 15 8.64 -16.37 -13.59
N ASP A 16 9.23 -16.48 -14.79
CA ASP A 16 10.08 -15.43 -15.37
C ASP A 16 9.30 -14.13 -15.62
N ALA A 17 8.10 -14.22 -16.17
CA ALA A 17 7.23 -13.05 -16.39
C ALA A 17 6.77 -12.44 -15.05
N ALA A 18 6.40 -13.26 -14.06
CA ALA A 18 5.97 -12.79 -12.74
C ALA A 18 7.10 -12.04 -12.01
N VAL A 19 8.34 -12.53 -12.09
CA VAL A 19 9.50 -11.86 -11.49
C VAL A 19 9.80 -10.53 -12.18
N LYS A 20 9.72 -10.46 -13.51
CA LYS A 20 9.89 -9.20 -14.27
C LYS A 20 8.82 -8.17 -13.89
N ILE A 21 7.56 -8.59 -13.77
CA ILE A 21 6.47 -7.71 -13.34
C ILE A 21 6.69 -7.25 -11.90
N ALA A 22 7.14 -8.14 -11.00
CA ALA A 22 7.49 -7.78 -9.64
C ALA A 22 8.63 -6.75 -9.57
N GLY A 23 9.55 -6.75 -10.54
CA GLY A 23 10.60 -5.73 -10.68
C GLY A 23 10.04 -4.31 -10.88
N VAL A 24 8.86 -4.17 -11.52
CA VAL A 24 8.17 -2.88 -11.69
C VAL A 24 7.84 -2.24 -10.34
N ILE A 25 7.53 -3.06 -9.33
CA ILE A 25 7.27 -2.60 -7.97
C ILE A 25 8.46 -1.83 -7.42
N GLY A 26 9.70 -2.34 -7.60
CA GLY A 26 10.91 -1.68 -7.11
C GLY A 26 11.09 -0.27 -7.70
N ILE A 27 10.88 -0.11 -9.00
CA ILE A 27 10.94 1.19 -9.68
C ILE A 27 9.82 2.11 -9.14
N ALA A 28 8.61 1.58 -9.02
CA ALA A 28 7.46 2.33 -8.54
C ALA A 28 7.62 2.80 -7.09
N VAL A 29 8.26 2.02 -6.21
CA VAL A 29 8.59 2.41 -4.83
C VAL A 29 9.48 3.65 -4.81
N ILE A 30 10.51 3.70 -5.65
CA ILE A 30 11.41 4.86 -5.72
C ILE A 30 10.65 6.10 -6.21
N LEU A 31 9.85 5.95 -7.26
CA LEU A 31 9.03 7.05 -7.79
C LEU A 31 7.99 7.52 -6.77
N GLY A 32 7.36 6.59 -6.04
CA GLY A 32 6.40 6.90 -4.97
C GLY A 32 7.02 7.78 -3.89
N ARG A 33 8.21 7.43 -3.40
CA ARG A 33 8.93 8.24 -2.40
C ARG A 33 9.21 9.65 -2.90
N LEU A 34 9.78 9.78 -4.09
CA LEU A 34 10.15 11.08 -4.63
C LEU A 34 8.93 11.97 -4.89
N LEU A 35 7.92 11.44 -5.58
CA LEU A 35 6.76 12.22 -5.98
C LEU A 35 5.84 12.56 -4.80
N VAL A 36 5.68 11.64 -3.85
CA VAL A 36 4.84 11.88 -2.68
C VAL A 36 5.51 12.83 -1.72
N GLY A 37 6.83 12.72 -1.49
CA GLY A 37 7.58 13.72 -0.71
C GLY A 37 7.35 15.13 -1.25
N PHE A 38 7.46 15.30 -2.58
CA PHE A 38 7.19 16.59 -3.23
C PHE A 38 5.71 17.03 -3.15
N ALA A 39 4.78 16.08 -3.20
CA ALA A 39 3.35 16.38 -3.16
C ALA A 39 2.87 16.87 -1.78
N VAL A 40 3.39 16.27 -0.68
CA VAL A 40 2.96 16.63 0.68
C VAL A 40 3.44 18.02 1.11
N ASP A 41 4.46 18.57 0.44
CA ASP A 41 4.91 19.95 0.66
C ASP A 41 3.93 20.99 0.07
N ARG A 42 3.07 20.58 -0.86
CA ARG A 42 2.13 21.46 -1.58
C ARG A 42 0.67 21.14 -1.33
N ILE A 43 0.36 19.91 -1.02
CA ILE A 43 -1.00 19.41 -0.88
C ILE A 43 -1.17 18.87 0.55
N PHE A 44 -2.33 19.09 1.13
CA PHE A 44 -2.66 18.55 2.45
C PHE A 44 -2.44 17.05 2.52
N ALA A 45 -1.47 16.60 3.31
CA ALA A 45 -0.96 15.23 3.31
C ALA A 45 -2.05 14.12 3.47
N PRO A 46 -3.09 14.27 4.30
CA PRO A 46 -4.18 13.29 4.35
C PRO A 46 -4.91 13.11 3.02
N ARG A 47 -5.02 14.16 2.18
CA ARG A 47 -5.62 14.04 0.84
C ARG A 47 -4.71 13.25 -0.11
N VAL A 48 -3.40 13.46 -0.01
CA VAL A 48 -2.41 12.70 -0.76
C VAL A 48 -2.50 11.22 -0.37
N ALA A 49 -2.56 10.92 0.93
CA ALA A 49 -2.73 9.55 1.43
C ALA A 49 -4.01 8.88 0.90
N ILE A 50 -5.15 9.60 0.93
CA ILE A 50 -6.43 9.08 0.41
C ILE A 50 -6.35 8.83 -1.10
N ALA A 51 -5.74 9.73 -1.87
CA ALA A 51 -5.60 9.57 -3.32
C ALA A 51 -4.74 8.34 -3.67
N ILE A 52 -3.64 8.12 -2.94
CA ILE A 52 -2.77 6.96 -3.12
C ILE A 52 -3.48 5.67 -2.74
N LEU A 53 -4.18 5.65 -1.59
CA LEU A 53 -4.97 4.50 -1.16
C LEU A 53 -6.07 4.17 -2.18
N PHE A 54 -6.77 5.19 -2.69
CA PHE A 54 -7.79 5.00 -3.71
C PHE A 54 -7.22 4.39 -4.99
N ALA A 55 -6.09 4.92 -5.49
CA ALA A 55 -5.41 4.35 -6.65
C ALA A 55 -4.99 2.89 -6.39
N CYS A 56 -4.44 2.61 -5.19
CA CYS A 56 -4.03 1.25 -4.82
C CYS A 56 -5.23 0.29 -4.73
N ILE A 57 -6.35 0.71 -4.15
CA ILE A 57 -7.60 -0.07 -4.11
C ILE A 57 -8.05 -0.40 -5.54
N CYS A 58 -8.08 0.60 -6.43
CA CYS A 58 -8.43 0.37 -7.83
C CYS A 58 -7.49 -0.63 -8.51
N GLY A 59 -6.17 -0.52 -8.28
CA GLY A 59 -5.17 -1.45 -8.82
C GLY A 59 -5.35 -2.88 -8.31
N VAL A 60 -5.57 -3.04 -7.00
CA VAL A 60 -5.79 -4.35 -6.37
C VAL A 60 -7.10 -4.98 -6.87
N LEU A 61 -8.19 -4.22 -6.93
CA LEU A 61 -9.48 -4.70 -7.43
C LEU A 61 -9.43 -5.02 -8.93
N ALA A 62 -8.75 -4.19 -9.72
CA ALA A 62 -8.56 -4.46 -11.13
C ALA A 62 -7.78 -5.77 -11.34
N LEU A 63 -6.72 -6.01 -10.55
CA LEU A 63 -5.98 -7.27 -10.60
C LEU A 63 -6.86 -8.47 -10.21
N ALA A 64 -7.72 -8.31 -9.20
CA ALA A 64 -8.63 -9.37 -8.76
C ALA A 64 -9.70 -9.73 -9.83
N LEU A 65 -10.16 -8.73 -10.61
CA LEU A 65 -11.27 -8.90 -11.56
C LEU A 65 -10.80 -9.17 -12.99
N LEU A 66 -9.71 -8.52 -13.43
CA LEU A 66 -9.21 -8.55 -14.80
C LEU A 66 -7.94 -9.41 -14.96
N GLY A 67 -7.35 -9.87 -13.86
CA GLY A 67 -6.23 -10.78 -13.85
C GLY A 67 -5.01 -10.27 -14.62
N SER A 68 -4.52 -11.09 -15.54
CA SER A 68 -3.26 -10.84 -16.28
C SER A 68 -3.26 -9.55 -17.10
N ALA A 69 -4.41 -9.09 -17.59
CA ALA A 69 -4.52 -7.91 -18.45
C ALA A 69 -4.01 -6.62 -17.80
N VAL A 70 -4.08 -6.52 -16.47
CA VAL A 70 -3.71 -5.32 -15.71
C VAL A 70 -2.57 -5.55 -14.72
N ALA A 71 -1.87 -6.65 -14.82
CA ALA A 71 -0.83 -7.03 -13.85
C ALA A 71 0.31 -5.98 -13.74
N VAL A 72 0.76 -5.42 -14.85
CA VAL A 72 1.83 -4.40 -14.87
C VAL A 72 1.37 -3.07 -14.25
N PRO A 73 0.25 -2.45 -14.68
CA PRO A 73 -0.22 -1.23 -14.03
C PRO A 73 -0.61 -1.45 -12.56
N ALA A 74 -1.16 -2.60 -12.19
CA ALA A 74 -1.43 -2.93 -10.80
C ALA A 74 -0.13 -3.02 -9.97
N ALA A 75 0.90 -3.68 -10.49
CA ALA A 75 2.23 -3.74 -9.86
C ALA A 75 2.80 -2.34 -9.62
N PHE A 76 2.68 -1.46 -10.62
CA PHE A 76 3.16 -0.08 -10.51
C PHE A 76 2.43 0.68 -9.40
N VAL A 77 1.10 0.66 -9.38
CA VAL A 77 0.31 1.39 -8.39
C VAL A 77 0.53 0.85 -6.97
N ILE A 78 0.61 -0.47 -6.82
CA ILE A 78 0.92 -1.11 -5.53
C ILE A 78 2.32 -0.69 -5.06
N GLY A 79 3.33 -0.75 -5.92
CA GLY A 79 4.69 -0.33 -5.59
C GLY A 79 4.78 1.15 -5.23
N PHE A 80 4.10 2.00 -5.98
CA PHE A 80 4.03 3.44 -5.71
C PHE A 80 3.43 3.72 -4.32
N SER A 81 2.35 3.03 -3.95
CA SER A 81 1.72 3.15 -2.63
C SER A 81 2.67 2.75 -1.51
N VAL A 82 3.37 1.63 -1.66
CA VAL A 82 4.36 1.15 -0.67
C VAL A 82 5.50 2.15 -0.49
N GLY A 83 5.98 2.77 -1.58
CA GLY A 83 7.01 3.81 -1.50
C GLY A 83 6.56 5.03 -0.71
N ALA A 84 5.30 5.43 -0.85
CA ALA A 84 4.74 6.60 -0.19
C ALA A 84 4.46 6.41 1.31
N GLU A 85 4.16 5.18 1.73
CA GLU A 85 3.56 4.88 3.03
C GLU A 85 4.44 5.31 4.22
N VAL A 86 5.71 4.95 4.21
CA VAL A 86 6.64 5.23 5.32
C VAL A 86 6.90 6.74 5.45
N ASP A 87 7.05 7.43 4.32
CA ASP A 87 7.33 8.86 4.31
C ASP A 87 6.09 9.66 4.77
N LEU A 88 4.88 9.22 4.39
CA LEU A 88 3.63 9.79 4.88
C LEU A 88 3.45 9.63 6.39
N ILE A 89 3.79 8.47 6.96
CA ILE A 89 3.74 8.25 8.42
C ILE A 89 4.62 9.28 9.12
N GLY A 90 5.88 9.41 8.72
CA GLY A 90 6.82 10.35 9.33
C GLY A 90 6.35 11.80 9.21
N TYR A 91 5.90 12.21 8.03
CA TYR A 91 5.41 13.55 7.78
C TYR A 91 4.17 13.89 8.64
N LEU A 92 3.19 12.99 8.68
CA LEU A 92 1.97 13.20 9.46
C LEU A 92 2.25 13.28 10.96
N VAL A 93 3.11 12.42 11.49
CA VAL A 93 3.50 12.47 12.91
C VAL A 93 4.14 13.83 13.23
N ALA A 94 5.06 14.31 12.40
CA ALA A 94 5.70 15.61 12.62
C ALA A 94 4.68 16.76 12.59
N ARG A 95 3.71 16.72 11.68
CA ARG A 95 2.71 17.78 11.52
C ARG A 95 1.62 17.79 12.59
N TYR A 96 1.16 16.64 13.06
CA TYR A 96 0.10 16.54 14.07
C TYR A 96 0.62 16.69 15.50
N PHE A 97 1.81 16.17 15.80
CA PHE A 97 2.32 16.05 17.16
C PHE A 97 3.57 16.90 17.45
N GLY A 98 4.13 17.50 16.40
CA GLY A 98 5.34 18.31 16.51
C GLY A 98 6.62 17.49 16.71
N ILE A 99 7.76 18.19 16.64
CA ILE A 99 9.09 17.55 16.69
C ILE A 99 9.46 17.03 18.08
N HIS A 100 8.93 17.63 19.16
CA HIS A 100 9.27 17.26 20.53
C HIS A 100 8.81 15.84 20.90
N ALA A 101 7.63 15.43 20.43
CA ALA A 101 7.06 14.09 20.67
C ALA A 101 7.31 13.13 19.50
N TYR A 102 7.97 13.58 18.42
CA TYR A 102 8.11 12.85 17.17
C TYR A 102 8.67 11.44 17.37
N GLY A 103 9.85 11.31 18.02
CA GLY A 103 10.52 10.01 18.16
C GLY A 103 9.68 8.97 18.87
N GLN A 104 8.96 9.37 19.93
CA GLN A 104 8.13 8.46 20.70
C GLN A 104 6.88 8.01 19.94
N ILE A 105 6.20 8.95 19.28
CA ILE A 105 4.96 8.66 18.53
C ILE A 105 5.29 7.90 17.25
N TYR A 106 6.28 8.36 16.49
CA TYR A 106 6.73 7.69 15.28
C TYR A 106 7.19 6.25 15.57
N GLY A 107 7.98 6.05 16.63
CA GLY A 107 8.44 4.72 17.03
C GLY A 107 7.29 3.76 17.32
N ARG A 108 6.27 4.19 18.07
CA ARG A 108 5.07 3.38 18.34
C ARG A 108 4.28 3.06 17.06
N GLN A 109 4.09 4.05 16.21
CA GLN A 109 3.33 3.90 14.96
C GLN A 109 4.09 3.01 13.97
N TYR A 110 5.40 3.19 13.85
CA TYR A 110 6.24 2.37 12.99
C TYR A 110 6.34 0.93 13.48
N SER A 111 6.39 0.69 14.80
CA SER A 111 6.33 -0.66 15.37
C SER A 111 5.00 -1.36 15.03
N THR A 112 3.88 -0.63 15.13
CA THR A 112 2.57 -1.17 14.72
C THR A 112 2.53 -1.51 13.23
N PHE A 113 3.10 -0.63 12.40
CA PHE A 113 3.25 -0.86 10.96
C PHE A 113 4.08 -2.13 10.66
N LEU A 114 5.21 -2.34 11.34
CA LEU A 114 6.04 -3.52 11.16
C LEU A 114 5.32 -4.81 11.58
N ILE A 115 4.59 -4.78 12.70
CA ILE A 115 3.77 -5.92 13.16
C ILE A 115 2.69 -6.24 12.11
N ALA A 116 1.97 -5.23 11.62
CA ALA A 116 0.94 -5.43 10.61
C ALA A 116 1.54 -5.97 9.29
N THR A 117 2.69 -5.46 8.88
CA THR A 117 3.42 -5.92 7.68
C THR A 117 3.86 -7.39 7.84
N GLY A 118 4.32 -7.78 9.01
CA GLY A 118 4.69 -9.17 9.32
C GLY A 118 3.49 -10.12 9.38
N LEU A 119 2.33 -9.65 9.87
CA LEU A 119 1.11 -10.45 9.97
C LEU A 119 0.34 -10.54 8.63
N SER A 120 0.47 -9.55 7.76
CA SER A 120 -0.31 -9.49 6.52
C SER A 120 -0.12 -10.71 5.61
N PRO A 121 1.08 -11.29 5.41
CA PRO A 121 1.23 -12.51 4.64
C PRO A 121 0.52 -13.71 5.25
N VAL A 122 0.51 -13.83 6.59
CA VAL A 122 -0.16 -14.91 7.30
C VAL A 122 -1.68 -14.82 7.09
N ILE A 123 -2.25 -13.62 7.23
CA ILE A 123 -3.69 -13.38 7.05
C ILE A 123 -4.10 -13.68 5.59
N LEU A 124 -3.37 -13.12 4.62
CA LEU A 124 -3.69 -13.31 3.21
C LEU A 124 -3.46 -14.76 2.75
N GLY A 125 -2.44 -15.43 3.30
CA GLY A 125 -2.21 -16.86 3.08
C GLY A 125 -3.33 -17.71 3.63
N ALA A 126 -3.78 -17.47 4.86
CA ALA A 126 -4.90 -18.19 5.47
C ALA A 126 -6.21 -18.02 4.68
N VAL A 127 -6.49 -16.81 4.19
CA VAL A 127 -7.64 -16.56 3.31
C VAL A 127 -7.52 -17.36 2.02
N ARG A 128 -6.35 -17.37 1.40
CA ARG A 128 -6.08 -18.17 0.19
C ARG A 128 -6.26 -19.66 0.44
N ASP A 129 -5.75 -20.17 1.55
CA ASP A 129 -5.84 -21.59 1.89
C ASP A 129 -7.30 -22.02 2.18
N ALA A 130 -8.09 -21.13 2.78
CA ALA A 130 -9.51 -21.37 3.03
C ALA A 130 -10.39 -21.27 1.78
N THR A 131 -10.02 -20.41 0.80
CA THR A 131 -10.85 -20.13 -0.38
C THR A 131 -10.34 -20.78 -1.67
N GLY A 132 -9.10 -21.28 -1.67
CA GLY A 132 -8.44 -21.86 -2.84
C GLY A 132 -7.92 -20.85 -3.87
N THR A 133 -8.17 -19.53 -3.69
CA THR A 133 -7.80 -18.49 -4.66
C THR A 133 -7.22 -17.25 -4.00
N TYR A 134 -6.30 -16.57 -4.70
CA TYR A 134 -5.81 -15.25 -4.26
C TYR A 134 -6.80 -14.12 -4.49
N THR A 135 -7.84 -14.32 -5.30
CA THR A 135 -8.88 -13.31 -5.52
C THR A 135 -9.54 -12.87 -4.22
N ALA A 136 -9.89 -13.82 -3.34
CA ALA A 136 -10.46 -13.52 -2.02
C ALA A 136 -9.46 -12.75 -1.13
N SER A 137 -8.16 -13.08 -1.19
CA SER A 137 -7.13 -12.35 -0.47
C SER A 137 -6.99 -10.90 -0.96
N LEU A 138 -7.12 -10.66 -2.27
CA LEU A 138 -7.10 -9.32 -2.85
C LEU A 138 -8.32 -8.49 -2.41
N PHE A 139 -9.53 -9.07 -2.38
CA PHE A 139 -10.71 -8.39 -1.83
C PHE A 139 -10.56 -8.08 -0.34
N THR A 140 -9.99 -9.00 0.44
CA THR A 140 -9.69 -8.76 1.86
C THR A 140 -8.72 -7.59 2.04
N ALA A 141 -7.65 -7.53 1.25
CA ALA A 141 -6.71 -6.42 1.27
C ALA A 141 -7.38 -5.09 0.89
N ALA A 142 -8.21 -5.08 -0.16
CA ALA A 142 -8.97 -3.90 -0.56
C ALA A 142 -9.92 -3.41 0.53
N ALA A 143 -10.58 -4.31 1.27
CA ALA A 143 -11.45 -3.96 2.38
C ALA A 143 -10.69 -3.24 3.51
N PHE A 144 -9.50 -3.74 3.90
CA PHE A 144 -8.63 -3.06 4.87
C PHE A 144 -8.18 -1.67 4.39
N MET A 145 -7.84 -1.54 3.10
CA MET A 145 -7.47 -0.24 2.52
C MET A 145 -8.63 0.75 2.53
N ILE A 146 -9.87 0.32 2.27
CA ILE A 146 -11.07 1.17 2.34
C ILE A 146 -11.27 1.68 3.77
N VAL A 147 -11.14 0.82 4.77
CA VAL A 147 -11.21 1.22 6.19
C VAL A 147 -10.13 2.25 6.50
N SER A 148 -8.90 2.04 6.04
CA SER A 148 -7.80 2.98 6.22
C SER A 148 -8.09 4.33 5.56
N ALA A 149 -8.60 4.36 4.32
CA ALA A 149 -8.98 5.59 3.63
C ALA A 149 -10.08 6.35 4.38
N ALA A 150 -11.08 5.65 4.92
CA ALA A 150 -12.15 6.24 5.73
C ALA A 150 -11.62 6.86 7.05
N LEU A 151 -10.61 6.25 7.66
CA LEU A 151 -9.95 6.80 8.84
C LEU A 151 -9.14 8.06 8.50
N PHE A 152 -8.39 8.05 7.39
CA PHE A 152 -7.68 9.24 6.91
C PHE A 152 -8.62 10.40 6.60
N ALA A 153 -9.82 10.12 6.06
CA ALA A 153 -10.82 11.14 5.76
C ALA A 153 -11.36 11.87 7.01
N LYS A 154 -11.28 11.23 8.19
CA LYS A 154 -11.70 11.80 9.46
C LYS A 154 -10.61 12.63 10.16
N LEU A 155 -9.38 12.65 9.63
CA LEU A 155 -8.30 13.41 10.24
C LEU A 155 -8.59 14.92 10.19
N PRO A 156 -8.46 15.64 11.32
CA PRO A 156 -8.65 17.09 11.37
C PRO A 156 -7.57 17.80 10.54
N LYS A 157 -7.87 19.04 10.12
CA LYS A 157 -6.86 19.87 9.46
C LYS A 157 -5.83 20.31 10.49
N PHE A 158 -4.55 20.08 10.23
CA PHE A 158 -3.49 20.75 11.00
C PHE A 158 -3.24 22.14 10.42
N LYS A 159 -2.82 23.08 11.27
CA LYS A 159 -2.38 24.42 10.80
C LYS A 159 -1.09 24.23 9.98
N GLN A 160 -1.09 24.70 8.77
CA GLN A 160 0.11 24.79 7.92
C GLN A 160 1.05 25.84 8.46
#